data_28429a7ec489bb4d43476666754de61e
#
_entry.id   28429a7ec489bb4d43476666754de61e
#
_cell.length_a   1.000
_cell.length_b   1.000
_cell.length_c   1.000
_cell.angle_alpha   90.00
_cell.angle_beta   90.00
_cell.angle_gamma   90.00
#
_symmetry.space_group_name_H-M   'P 1'
#
loop_
_entity.id
_entity.type
_entity.pdbx_description
1 polymer ?
#
loop_
_entity_poly.entity_id
_entity_poly.type
_entity_poly.pdbx_seq_one_letter_code
_entity_poly.pdbx_strand_id
1 'polypeptide(L)'
;MIKYAVYYLKNSFNPLNVPENITLEHGQMILARTEKGEEAMKVVLVNEQIAKKWEDAKHKPQPFDFVRVMSQRDLQTLDDIKKEEVTSFFKCKDLIEKHKLNMNLTQCRLTFDKRKITFYYTAPERVDFRALLKDLTQTFKRVRIDLRHIGVRDETSIMEGAGACGQPFCCNTFKRKFEPINVKLASDQGMPISPTKISGTCGRLLCCLTYEYSNYINAAKGMPPIGSSVMTPDGLGRVCYIKFLNGTVAVKLEDGKTHEYSKNDVDMVDAEVNIEIDLPVNNYSQDEKVDMKQLKQLEDDRNSSTGNV
;
A
#
# COMPACT_ATOMS: atom_id res chain seq x y z
N MET A 1 -22.72 -12.29 19.65
CA MET A 1 -22.40 -11.04 20.39
C MET A 1 -21.88 -10.01 19.40
N ILE A 2 -22.43 -8.80 19.35
CA ILE A 2 -21.91 -7.72 18.51
C ILE A 2 -20.61 -7.25 19.17
N LYS A 3 -19.48 -7.32 18.43
CA LYS A 3 -18.21 -6.78 18.90
C LYS A 3 -18.00 -5.41 18.27
N TYR A 4 -17.49 -4.47 19.06
CA TYR A 4 -17.21 -3.11 18.63
C TYR A 4 -15.75 -2.97 18.25
N ALA A 5 -15.52 -2.19 17.22
CA ALA A 5 -14.20 -1.75 16.81
C ALA A 5 -14.21 -0.25 16.53
N VAL A 6 -13.07 0.32 16.41
CA VAL A 6 -12.91 1.73 16.07
C VAL A 6 -11.94 1.91 14.93
N TYR A 7 -12.18 2.90 14.10
CA TYR A 7 -11.20 3.39 13.16
C TYR A 7 -10.12 4.16 13.92
N TYR A 8 -8.91 3.66 13.81
CA TYR A 8 -7.72 4.33 14.30
C TYR A 8 -6.78 4.57 13.11
N LEU A 9 -6.41 5.83 12.87
CA LEU A 9 -5.53 6.21 11.76
C LEU A 9 -5.92 5.54 10.42
N LYS A 10 -6.83 6.16 9.68
CA LYS A 10 -7.23 5.76 8.32
C LYS A 10 -7.17 4.24 8.07
N ASN A 11 -8.26 3.55 8.38
CA ASN A 11 -8.50 2.14 8.04
C ASN A 11 -7.81 1.05 8.87
N SER A 12 -7.15 1.33 9.98
CA SER A 12 -6.87 0.29 10.95
C SER A 12 -8.05 0.16 11.92
N PHE A 13 -8.51 -1.08 12.11
CA PHE A 13 -9.57 -1.38 13.07
C PHE A 13 -8.93 -1.97 14.30
N ASN A 14 -9.18 -1.36 15.45
CA ASN A 14 -8.81 -1.91 16.74
C ASN A 14 -10.06 -2.32 17.51
N PRO A 15 -10.01 -3.44 18.24
CA PRO A 15 -11.08 -3.83 19.14
C PRO A 15 -11.37 -2.71 20.14
N LEU A 16 -12.63 -2.55 20.53
CA LEU A 16 -13.04 -1.58 21.53
C LEU A 16 -13.65 -2.30 22.71
N ASN A 17 -13.12 -2.07 23.90
CA ASN A 17 -13.71 -2.50 25.16
C ASN A 17 -14.84 -1.54 25.52
N VAL A 18 -16.07 -2.04 25.53
CA VAL A 18 -17.26 -1.27 25.89
C VAL A 18 -17.90 -1.91 27.10
N PRO A 19 -18.29 -1.15 28.14
CA PRO A 19 -19.08 -1.68 29.28
C PRO A 19 -20.38 -2.30 28.80
N GLU A 20 -20.84 -3.38 29.46
CA GLU A 20 -22.02 -4.17 29.04
C GLU A 20 -23.33 -3.37 29.00
N ASN A 21 -23.39 -2.30 29.76
CA ASN A 21 -24.57 -1.42 29.87
C ASN A 21 -24.63 -0.34 28.76
N ILE A 22 -23.67 -0.33 27.83
CA ILE A 22 -23.59 0.68 26.77
C ILE A 22 -23.77 0.02 25.41
N THR A 23 -24.71 0.54 24.64
CA THR A 23 -24.91 0.16 23.24
C THR A 23 -24.45 1.29 22.33
N LEU A 24 -23.62 0.98 21.38
CA LEU A 24 -23.07 1.92 20.41
C LEU A 24 -23.61 1.64 19.01
N GLU A 25 -23.81 2.70 18.24
CA GLU A 25 -24.26 2.59 16.84
C GLU A 25 -23.09 2.64 15.87
N HIS A 26 -23.30 2.01 14.70
CA HIS A 26 -22.32 2.10 13.61
C HIS A 26 -22.14 3.55 13.16
N GLY A 27 -20.89 4.00 13.08
CA GLY A 27 -20.59 5.37 12.68
C GLY A 27 -20.62 6.41 13.80
N GLN A 28 -21.02 6.03 15.01
CA GLN A 28 -21.06 6.92 16.16
C GLN A 28 -19.65 7.39 16.53
N MET A 29 -19.51 8.69 16.82
CA MET A 29 -18.25 9.27 17.27
C MET A 29 -18.11 9.13 18.79
N ILE A 30 -16.97 8.62 19.22
CA ILE A 30 -16.64 8.37 20.62
C ILE A 30 -15.24 8.91 20.95
N LEU A 31 -15.00 9.12 22.24
CA LEU A 31 -13.64 9.21 22.78
C LEU A 31 -13.23 7.84 23.29
N ALA A 32 -12.06 7.41 22.86
CA ALA A 32 -11.44 6.18 23.33
C ALA A 32 -10.03 6.49 23.87
N ARG A 33 -9.62 5.73 24.88
CA ARG A 33 -8.29 5.84 25.49
C ARG A 33 -7.34 4.90 24.78
N THR A 34 -6.23 5.46 24.33
CA THR A 34 -5.11 4.74 23.72
C THR A 34 -3.85 4.92 24.57
N GLU A 35 -2.78 4.22 24.23
CA GLU A 35 -1.46 4.45 24.85
C GLU A 35 -0.93 5.89 24.63
N LYS A 36 -1.46 6.60 23.64
CA LYS A 36 -1.02 7.95 23.27
C LYS A 36 -1.84 9.05 23.93
N GLY A 37 -2.99 8.73 24.53
CA GLY A 37 -3.93 9.66 25.13
C GLY A 37 -5.36 9.39 24.69
N GLU A 38 -6.25 10.34 24.93
CA GLU A 38 -7.64 10.24 24.46
C GLU A 38 -7.74 10.74 23.03
N GLU A 39 -8.37 9.91 22.19
CA GLU A 39 -8.54 10.18 20.76
C GLU A 39 -10.00 10.03 20.34
N ALA A 40 -10.41 10.88 19.39
CA ALA A 40 -11.72 10.81 18.78
C ALA A 40 -11.74 9.72 17.71
N MET A 41 -12.67 8.79 17.82
CA MET A 41 -12.75 7.62 16.96
C MET A 41 -14.18 7.35 16.49
N LYS A 42 -14.30 6.70 15.33
CA LYS A 42 -15.59 6.29 14.76
C LYS A 42 -15.83 4.81 15.03
N VAL A 43 -16.98 4.49 15.61
CA VAL A 43 -17.40 3.11 15.93
C VAL A 43 -17.73 2.34 14.66
N VAL A 44 -17.30 1.08 14.63
CA VAL A 44 -17.64 0.11 13.60
C VAL A 44 -18.18 -1.14 14.27
N LEU A 45 -19.33 -1.63 13.80
CA LEU A 45 -19.87 -2.90 14.22
C LEU A 45 -19.18 -4.02 13.44
N VAL A 46 -18.67 -5.00 14.15
CA VAL A 46 -17.90 -6.11 13.59
C VAL A 46 -18.61 -7.41 13.81
N ASN A 47 -18.72 -8.24 12.77
CA ASN A 47 -19.26 -9.57 12.89
C ASN A 47 -18.26 -10.55 13.55
N GLU A 48 -18.77 -11.68 14.02
CA GLU A 48 -17.96 -12.69 14.71
C GLU A 48 -16.83 -13.26 13.85
N GLN A 49 -17.00 -13.32 12.52
CA GLN A 49 -15.97 -13.84 11.62
C GLN A 49 -14.72 -12.93 11.57
N ILE A 50 -14.93 -11.61 11.59
CA ILE A 50 -13.85 -10.64 11.62
C ILE A 50 -13.20 -10.64 13.01
N ALA A 51 -13.99 -10.73 14.07
CA ALA A 51 -13.48 -10.80 15.43
C ALA A 51 -12.59 -12.04 15.64
N LYS A 52 -12.98 -13.22 15.13
CA LYS A 52 -12.15 -14.44 15.16
C LYS A 52 -10.82 -14.25 14.42
N LYS A 53 -10.81 -13.58 13.25
CA LYS A 53 -9.56 -13.28 12.52
C LYS A 53 -8.59 -12.45 13.35
N TRP A 54 -9.06 -11.60 14.25
CA TRP A 54 -8.19 -10.85 15.17
C TRP A 54 -7.65 -11.74 16.29
N GLU A 55 -8.45 -12.67 16.78
CA GLU A 55 -8.04 -13.63 17.81
C GLU A 55 -6.96 -14.59 17.29
N ASP A 56 -7.08 -14.99 16.01
CA ASP A 56 -6.15 -15.91 15.33
C ASP A 56 -4.92 -15.21 14.77
N ALA A 57 -4.88 -13.87 14.75
CA ALA A 57 -3.75 -13.12 14.21
C ALA A 57 -2.50 -13.27 15.09
N LYS A 58 -1.32 -13.51 14.45
CA LYS A 58 -0.02 -13.57 15.16
C LYS A 58 0.27 -12.34 16.03
N HIS A 59 -0.22 -11.18 15.60
CA HIS A 59 -0.13 -9.92 16.34
C HIS A 59 -1.56 -9.45 16.57
N LYS A 60 -2.08 -9.70 17.76
CA LYS A 60 -3.42 -9.25 18.15
C LYS A 60 -3.42 -7.72 18.25
N PRO A 61 -4.36 -7.03 17.59
CA PRO A 61 -4.49 -5.58 17.79
C PRO A 61 -4.89 -5.32 19.24
N GLN A 62 -4.20 -4.40 19.90
CA GLN A 62 -4.52 -4.04 21.28
C GLN A 62 -5.90 -3.35 21.33
N PRO A 63 -6.77 -3.76 22.27
CA PRO A 63 -8.05 -3.12 22.43
C PRO A 63 -7.86 -1.71 23.00
N PHE A 64 -8.71 -0.79 22.56
CA PHE A 64 -8.85 0.54 23.16
C PHE A 64 -10.01 0.54 24.14
N ASP A 65 -9.96 1.42 25.14
CA ASP A 65 -10.98 1.52 26.15
C ASP A 65 -11.96 2.66 25.81
N PHE A 66 -13.25 2.34 25.80
CA PHE A 66 -14.30 3.33 25.63
C PHE A 66 -14.29 4.32 26.81
N VAL A 67 -14.33 5.61 26.51
CA VAL A 67 -14.44 6.68 27.53
C VAL A 67 -15.87 7.20 27.58
N ARG A 68 -16.35 7.74 26.46
CA ARG A 68 -17.72 8.26 26.32
C ARG A 68 -18.08 8.54 24.88
N VAL A 69 -19.36 8.70 24.62
CA VAL A 69 -19.85 9.22 23.33
C VAL A 69 -19.51 10.71 23.23
N MET A 70 -19.16 11.16 22.04
CA MET A 70 -18.84 12.56 21.80
C MET A 70 -20.10 13.42 21.79
N SER A 71 -20.04 14.55 22.47
CA SER A 71 -21.07 15.60 22.45
C SER A 71 -20.88 16.53 21.24
N GLN A 72 -21.89 17.39 20.98
CA GLN A 72 -21.79 18.42 19.95
C GLN A 72 -20.58 19.37 20.18
N ARG A 73 -20.27 19.67 21.45
CA ARG A 73 -19.09 20.47 21.82
C ARG A 73 -17.78 19.77 21.48
N ASP A 74 -17.72 18.45 21.66
CA ASP A 74 -16.54 17.66 21.32
C ASP A 74 -16.29 17.65 19.81
N LEU A 75 -17.36 17.58 19.00
CA LEU A 75 -17.25 17.66 17.55
C LEU A 75 -16.72 19.03 17.10
N GLN A 76 -17.17 20.12 17.73
CA GLN A 76 -16.62 21.46 17.50
C GLN A 76 -15.13 21.52 17.87
N THR A 77 -14.77 20.98 19.04
CA THR A 77 -13.37 20.90 19.48
C THR A 77 -12.52 20.11 18.49
N LEU A 78 -13.06 19.01 17.93
CA LEU A 78 -12.35 18.22 16.92
C LEU A 78 -12.07 19.01 15.65
N ASP A 79 -13.03 19.84 15.20
CA ASP A 79 -12.83 20.71 14.04
C ASP A 79 -11.82 21.83 14.32
N ASP A 80 -11.78 22.36 15.52
CA ASP A 80 -10.77 23.33 15.92
C ASP A 80 -9.37 22.68 16.02
N ILE A 81 -9.28 21.44 16.50
CA ILE A 81 -8.04 20.66 16.51
C ILE A 81 -7.52 20.47 15.08
N LYS A 82 -8.39 20.14 14.12
CA LYS A 82 -7.97 19.99 12.71
C LYS A 82 -7.40 21.29 12.13
N LYS A 83 -7.99 22.44 12.46
CA LYS A 83 -7.45 23.77 12.05
C LYS A 83 -6.09 24.03 12.70
N GLU A 84 -5.96 23.67 13.99
CA GLU A 84 -4.71 23.80 14.73
C GLU A 84 -3.61 22.87 14.18
N GLU A 85 -3.97 21.64 13.76
CA GLU A 85 -3.06 20.70 13.07
C GLU A 85 -2.49 21.31 11.79
N VAL A 86 -3.34 21.91 10.94
CA VAL A 86 -2.93 22.59 9.70
C VAL A 86 -1.98 23.75 10.02
N THR A 87 -2.32 24.59 10.99
CA THR A 87 -1.47 25.71 11.40
C THR A 87 -0.12 25.23 11.94
N SER A 88 -0.13 24.16 12.73
CA SER A 88 1.06 23.56 13.32
C SER A 88 1.94 22.89 12.26
N PHE A 89 1.33 22.31 11.24
CA PHE A 89 2.04 21.74 10.10
C PHE A 89 2.88 22.80 9.39
N PHE A 90 2.30 23.94 9.04
CA PHE A 90 3.03 25.00 8.37
C PHE A 90 4.14 25.59 9.24
N LYS A 91 3.88 25.83 10.54
CA LYS A 91 4.92 26.30 11.48
C LYS A 91 6.10 25.32 11.57
N CYS A 92 5.83 24.01 11.60
CA CYS A 92 6.88 23.02 11.61
C CYS A 92 7.65 23.00 10.28
N LYS A 93 6.96 23.14 9.15
CA LYS A 93 7.56 23.19 7.82
C LYS A 93 8.51 24.39 7.69
N ASP A 94 8.10 25.58 8.13
CA ASP A 94 8.96 26.79 8.14
C ASP A 94 10.24 26.59 8.98
N LEU A 95 10.10 25.89 10.13
CA LEU A 95 11.26 25.56 10.97
C LEU A 95 12.20 24.54 10.33
N ILE A 96 11.66 23.53 9.61
CA ILE A 96 12.45 22.57 8.84
C ILE A 96 13.25 23.30 7.77
N GLU A 97 12.62 24.21 7.03
CA GLU A 97 13.29 25.03 6.01
C GLU A 97 14.36 25.96 6.61
N LYS A 98 14.07 26.60 7.74
CA LYS A 98 15.03 27.43 8.50
C LYS A 98 16.28 26.66 8.89
N HIS A 99 16.13 25.41 9.34
CA HIS A 99 17.25 24.54 9.71
C HIS A 99 17.85 23.77 8.52
N LYS A 100 17.33 23.96 7.30
CA LYS A 100 17.79 23.29 6.05
C LYS A 100 17.91 21.78 6.20
N LEU A 101 16.95 21.16 6.86
CA LEU A 101 16.92 19.72 7.09
C LEU A 101 16.40 18.98 5.85
N ASN A 102 17.11 17.94 5.44
CA ASN A 102 16.68 17.07 4.32
C ASN A 102 15.62 16.07 4.78
N MET A 103 14.43 16.58 5.06
CA MET A 103 13.26 15.79 5.46
C MET A 103 11.98 16.40 4.88
N ASN A 104 11.01 15.55 4.56
CA ASN A 104 9.72 15.99 4.07
C ASN A 104 8.65 15.74 5.14
N LEU A 105 8.00 16.82 5.59
CA LEU A 105 6.91 16.75 6.55
C LEU A 105 5.63 16.31 5.84
N THR A 106 5.05 15.19 6.25
CA THR A 106 3.88 14.59 5.60
C THR A 106 2.58 14.95 6.32
N GLN A 107 2.55 14.87 7.63
CA GLN A 107 1.35 15.11 8.43
C GLN A 107 1.69 15.59 9.83
N CYS A 108 0.76 16.34 10.42
CA CYS A 108 0.75 16.71 11.84
C CYS A 108 -0.54 16.18 12.49
N ARG A 109 -0.44 15.58 13.68
CA ARG A 109 -1.60 15.15 14.47
C ARG A 109 -1.49 15.61 15.91
N LEU A 110 -2.58 16.15 16.41
CA LEU A 110 -2.73 16.58 17.78
C LEU A 110 -3.75 15.66 18.48
N THR A 111 -3.41 15.13 19.66
CA THR A 111 -4.35 14.35 20.46
C THR A 111 -5.56 15.18 20.88
N PHE A 112 -6.71 14.54 21.15
CA PHE A 112 -7.94 15.25 21.51
C PHE A 112 -7.78 16.07 22.80
N ASP A 113 -6.98 15.58 23.73
CA ASP A 113 -6.65 16.28 24.99
C ASP A 113 -5.58 17.39 24.82
N LYS A 114 -5.11 17.62 23.60
CA LYS A 114 -4.06 18.58 23.22
C LYS A 114 -2.73 18.42 23.97
N ARG A 115 -2.47 17.27 24.57
CA ARG A 115 -1.24 17.04 25.34
C ARG A 115 -0.07 16.59 24.49
N LYS A 116 -0.34 15.98 23.32
CA LYS A 116 0.70 15.45 22.43
C LYS A 116 0.47 15.87 21.00
N ILE A 117 1.53 16.35 20.34
CA ILE A 117 1.57 16.62 18.91
C ILE A 117 2.60 15.69 18.25
N THR A 118 2.19 15.01 17.20
CA THR A 118 3.05 14.11 16.44
C THR A 118 3.22 14.63 15.02
N PHE A 119 4.46 14.83 14.61
CA PHE A 119 4.84 15.21 13.25
C PHE A 119 5.38 13.98 12.52
N TYR A 120 4.71 13.59 11.44
CA TYR A 120 5.12 12.47 10.60
C TYR A 120 5.96 13.00 9.44
N TYR A 121 7.12 12.40 9.22
CA TYR A 121 8.03 12.83 8.16
C TYR A 121 8.72 11.66 7.47
N THR A 122 9.14 11.88 6.23
CA THR A 122 10.04 11.00 5.48
C THR A 122 11.40 11.66 5.31
N ALA A 123 12.44 10.86 5.29
CA ALA A 123 13.79 11.32 5.00
C ALA A 123 14.61 10.20 4.35
N PRO A 124 15.52 10.52 3.40
CA PRO A 124 16.36 9.51 2.75
C PRO A 124 17.40 8.92 3.72
N GLU A 125 17.82 9.71 4.70
CA GLU A 125 18.83 9.35 5.69
C GLU A 125 18.43 9.78 7.09
N ARG A 126 19.23 9.40 8.09
CA ARG A 126 19.00 9.81 9.48
C ARG A 126 19.23 11.31 9.64
N VAL A 127 18.21 12.04 10.08
CA VAL A 127 18.24 13.49 10.28
C VAL A 127 18.60 13.83 11.74
N ASP A 128 19.47 14.80 11.95
CA ASP A 128 19.70 15.39 13.28
C ASP A 128 18.73 16.55 13.51
N PHE A 129 17.70 16.29 14.29
CA PHE A 129 16.62 17.25 14.57
C PHE A 129 16.73 17.91 15.95
N ARG A 130 17.89 17.85 16.65
CA ARG A 130 18.04 18.43 18.02
C ARG A 130 17.76 19.94 18.06
N ALA A 131 18.26 20.68 17.07
CA ALA A 131 17.99 22.11 16.96
C ALA A 131 16.54 22.39 16.62
N LEU A 132 15.95 21.64 15.68
CA LEU A 132 14.53 21.73 15.33
C LEU A 132 13.64 21.44 16.53
N LEU A 133 13.94 20.39 17.31
CA LEU A 133 13.15 20.03 18.49
C LEU A 133 13.16 21.13 19.55
N LYS A 134 14.28 21.84 19.71
CA LYS A 134 14.38 22.99 20.61
C LYS A 134 13.45 24.13 20.19
N ASP A 135 13.45 24.50 18.91
CA ASP A 135 12.59 25.56 18.37
C ASP A 135 11.09 25.14 18.42
N LEU A 136 10.79 23.88 18.10
CA LEU A 136 9.44 23.35 18.23
C LEU A 136 8.94 23.40 19.68
N THR A 137 9.77 23.04 20.66
CA THR A 137 9.40 23.09 22.09
C THR A 137 9.13 24.52 22.57
N GLN A 138 9.83 25.49 22.02
CA GLN A 138 9.56 26.93 22.31
C GLN A 138 8.26 27.38 21.65
N THR A 139 7.94 26.88 20.47
CA THR A 139 6.75 27.24 19.70
C THR A 139 5.50 26.59 20.28
N PHE A 140 5.57 25.30 20.63
CA PHE A 140 4.45 24.49 21.15
C PHE A 140 4.58 24.27 22.66
N LYS A 141 4.37 25.32 23.43
CA LYS A 141 4.48 25.27 24.90
C LYS A 141 3.42 24.33 25.48
N ARG A 142 3.82 23.53 26.49
CA ARG A 142 2.95 22.61 27.24
C ARG A 142 2.42 21.41 26.43
N VAL A 143 2.92 21.17 25.21
CA VAL A 143 2.55 20.01 24.39
C VAL A 143 3.77 19.13 24.23
N ARG A 144 3.60 17.82 24.42
CA ARG A 144 4.67 16.86 24.15
C ARG A 144 4.84 16.69 22.62
N ILE A 145 6.04 16.93 22.14
CA ILE A 145 6.36 16.81 20.70
C ILE A 145 6.93 15.41 20.42
N ASP A 146 6.42 14.80 19.38
CA ASP A 146 6.89 13.52 18.86
C ASP A 146 7.20 13.69 17.36
N LEU A 147 8.45 13.42 16.96
CA LEU A 147 8.90 13.43 15.57
C LEU A 147 8.99 11.96 15.12
N ARG A 148 8.12 11.56 14.18
CA ARG A 148 8.01 10.18 13.76
C ARG A 148 8.41 10.01 12.30
N HIS A 149 9.49 9.28 12.10
CA HIS A 149 9.89 8.86 10.76
C HIS A 149 8.93 7.79 10.24
N ILE A 150 8.45 7.96 9.01
CA ILE A 150 7.57 7.01 8.30
C ILE A 150 8.18 6.60 6.97
N GLY A 151 7.78 5.42 6.48
CA GLY A 151 8.20 4.95 5.17
C GLY A 151 7.47 5.67 4.03
N VAL A 152 8.06 5.67 2.83
CA VAL A 152 7.47 6.32 1.63
C VAL A 152 6.10 5.73 1.24
N ARG A 153 5.84 4.45 1.56
CA ARG A 153 4.51 3.84 1.33
C ARG A 153 3.49 4.34 2.34
N ASP A 154 3.90 4.57 3.59
CA ASP A 154 3.02 5.13 4.62
C ASP A 154 2.70 6.60 4.31
N GLU A 155 3.69 7.36 3.82
CA GLU A 155 3.49 8.70 3.30
C GLU A 155 2.44 8.71 2.17
N THR A 156 2.61 7.85 1.16
CA THR A 156 1.64 7.70 0.07
C THR A 156 0.24 7.32 0.57
N SER A 157 0.17 6.46 1.59
CA SER A 157 -1.10 6.08 2.24
C SER A 157 -1.76 7.26 2.93
N ILE A 158 -0.99 8.15 3.55
CA ILE A 158 -1.48 9.36 4.24
C ILE A 158 -1.96 10.41 3.22
N MET A 159 -1.20 10.60 2.13
CA MET A 159 -1.52 11.59 1.10
C MET A 159 -2.75 11.21 0.27
N GLU A 160 -3.14 9.94 0.30
CA GLU A 160 -4.24 9.41 -0.51
C GLU A 160 -4.03 9.56 -2.03
N GLY A 161 -4.91 8.98 -2.82
CA GLY A 161 -4.87 9.07 -4.28
C GLY A 161 -5.30 7.78 -4.93
N ALA A 162 -5.16 7.73 -6.27
CA ALA A 162 -5.51 6.58 -7.09
C ALA A 162 -4.26 5.93 -7.70
N GLY A 163 -4.28 4.60 -7.79
CA GLY A 163 -3.26 3.83 -8.49
C GLY A 163 -3.44 3.88 -10.02
N ALA A 164 -2.51 3.30 -10.75
CA ALA A 164 -2.60 3.15 -12.21
C ALA A 164 -3.86 2.36 -12.65
N CYS A 165 -4.44 1.56 -11.77
CA CYS A 165 -5.70 0.84 -11.98
C CYS A 165 -6.96 1.72 -11.80
N GLY A 166 -6.82 3.02 -11.46
CA GLY A 166 -7.94 3.93 -11.21
C GLY A 166 -8.61 3.76 -9.83
N GLN A 167 -8.20 2.76 -9.05
CA GLN A 167 -8.75 2.54 -7.71
C GLN A 167 -7.92 3.29 -6.65
N PRO A 168 -8.52 3.65 -5.49
CA PRO A 168 -7.78 4.21 -4.37
C PRO A 168 -6.60 3.31 -3.98
N PHE A 169 -5.51 3.91 -3.51
CA PHE A 169 -4.31 3.16 -3.13
C PHE A 169 -4.61 2.01 -2.18
N CYS A 170 -4.13 0.79 -2.51
CA CYS A 170 -4.30 -0.40 -1.68
C CYS A 170 -3.77 -0.20 -0.26
N CYS A 171 -2.66 0.54 -0.09
CA CYS A 171 -2.09 0.90 1.21
C CYS A 171 -2.99 1.84 2.03
N ASN A 172 -3.84 2.62 1.39
CA ASN A 172 -4.79 3.48 2.06
C ASN A 172 -6.11 2.75 2.38
N THR A 173 -6.50 1.75 1.58
CA THR A 173 -7.80 1.07 1.72
C THR A 173 -7.73 -0.19 2.59
N PHE A 174 -7.21 -1.30 2.07
CA PHE A 174 -7.35 -2.61 2.72
C PHE A 174 -6.02 -3.29 3.05
N LYS A 175 -4.93 -3.01 2.29
CA LYS A 175 -3.67 -3.73 2.45
C LYS A 175 -2.82 -3.11 3.56
N ARG A 176 -2.57 -3.88 4.62
CA ARG A 176 -1.80 -3.45 5.81
C ARG A 176 -0.44 -4.11 5.90
N LYS A 177 -0.37 -5.37 5.49
CA LYS A 177 0.88 -6.14 5.50
C LYS A 177 1.42 -6.20 4.09
N PHE A 178 2.68 -5.88 3.94
CA PHE A 178 3.38 -5.89 2.67
C PHE A 178 4.52 -6.90 2.77
N GLU A 179 4.45 -7.90 1.91
CA GLU A 179 5.53 -8.85 1.73
C GLU A 179 6.60 -8.23 0.82
N PRO A 180 7.85 -8.68 0.92
CA PRO A 180 8.90 -8.28 -0.02
C PRO A 180 8.48 -8.59 -1.46
N ILE A 181 8.66 -7.62 -2.35
CA ILE A 181 8.29 -7.74 -3.76
C ILE A 181 9.58 -7.76 -4.57
N ASN A 182 9.67 -8.70 -5.53
CA ASN A 182 10.78 -8.77 -6.47
C ASN A 182 10.30 -8.58 -7.92
N VAL A 183 11.21 -8.23 -8.80
CA VAL A 183 10.93 -7.99 -10.22
C VAL A 183 10.43 -9.27 -10.93
N LYS A 184 10.81 -10.44 -10.45
CA LYS A 184 10.35 -11.72 -11.00
C LYS A 184 8.83 -11.84 -11.01
N LEU A 185 8.13 -11.30 -9.99
CA LEU A 185 6.67 -11.30 -9.93
C LEU A 185 6.03 -10.54 -11.11
N ALA A 186 6.69 -9.49 -11.61
CA ALA A 186 6.22 -8.77 -12.79
C ALA A 186 6.43 -9.60 -14.07
N SER A 187 7.61 -10.25 -14.20
CA SER A 187 7.90 -11.16 -15.31
C SER A 187 6.92 -12.32 -15.37
N ASP A 188 6.67 -12.98 -14.24
CA ASP A 188 5.74 -14.12 -14.16
C ASP A 188 4.29 -13.72 -14.51
N GLN A 189 3.95 -12.43 -14.41
CA GLN A 189 2.65 -11.88 -14.79
C GLN A 189 2.63 -11.30 -16.21
N GLY A 190 3.71 -11.48 -16.98
CA GLY A 190 3.82 -10.99 -18.35
C GLY A 190 3.90 -9.45 -18.46
N MET A 191 4.27 -8.76 -17.39
CA MET A 191 4.44 -7.31 -17.42
C MET A 191 5.82 -6.92 -17.97
N PRO A 192 5.91 -5.83 -18.74
CA PRO A 192 7.20 -5.30 -19.17
C PRO A 192 8.00 -4.84 -17.95
N ILE A 193 9.28 -5.26 -17.90
CA ILE A 193 10.19 -4.89 -16.79
C ILE A 193 10.74 -3.48 -17.04
N SER A 194 9.88 -2.50 -16.91
CA SER A 194 10.25 -1.08 -16.95
C SER A 194 9.96 -0.44 -15.59
N PRO A 195 10.91 0.29 -14.98
CA PRO A 195 10.69 0.94 -13.68
C PRO A 195 9.42 1.76 -13.64
N THR A 196 9.09 2.47 -14.71
CA THR A 196 7.87 3.29 -14.81
C THR A 196 6.58 2.48 -14.82
N LYS A 197 6.62 1.24 -15.32
CA LYS A 197 5.43 0.37 -15.43
C LYS A 197 5.20 -0.48 -14.18
N ILE A 198 6.27 -0.84 -13.47
CA ILE A 198 6.20 -1.73 -12.30
C ILE A 198 6.34 -1.01 -10.97
N SER A 199 6.52 0.32 -10.97
CA SER A 199 6.61 1.15 -9.77
C SER A 199 5.27 1.79 -9.42
N GLY A 200 4.97 1.83 -8.14
CA GLY A 200 3.85 2.60 -7.59
C GLY A 200 4.22 4.07 -7.35
N THR A 201 3.23 4.89 -7.05
CA THR A 201 3.40 6.30 -6.67
C THR A 201 4.35 6.49 -5.48
N CYS A 202 4.47 5.48 -4.61
CA CYS A 202 5.39 5.47 -3.47
C CYS A 202 6.87 5.26 -3.89
N GLY A 203 7.18 5.13 -5.17
CA GLY A 203 8.53 4.85 -5.68
C GLY A 203 9.03 3.42 -5.45
N ARG A 204 8.18 2.50 -4.97
CA ARG A 204 8.50 1.08 -4.77
C ARG A 204 7.75 0.23 -5.77
N LEU A 205 8.13 -1.05 -5.89
CA LEU A 205 7.40 -2.00 -6.73
C LEU A 205 5.91 -2.05 -6.35
N LEU A 206 5.07 -2.22 -7.36
CA LEU A 206 3.61 -2.29 -7.24
C LEU A 206 3.19 -3.41 -6.29
N CYS A 207 2.46 -3.07 -5.24
CA CYS A 207 1.97 -4.05 -4.27
C CYS A 207 0.88 -4.98 -4.83
N CYS A 208 0.25 -4.63 -5.95
CA CYS A 208 -0.68 -5.50 -6.67
C CYS A 208 0.02 -6.71 -7.27
N LEU A 209 1.31 -6.64 -7.62
CA LEU A 209 2.09 -7.78 -8.13
C LEU A 209 2.02 -8.99 -7.19
N THR A 210 2.21 -8.76 -5.88
CA THR A 210 2.07 -9.84 -4.88
C THR A 210 0.60 -10.17 -4.62
N TYR A 211 -0.28 -9.17 -4.62
CA TYR A 211 -1.69 -9.37 -4.29
C TYR A 211 -2.42 -10.22 -5.32
N GLU A 212 -2.12 -10.04 -6.60
CA GLU A 212 -2.76 -10.72 -7.72
C GLU A 212 -2.01 -11.99 -8.17
N TYR A 213 -0.80 -12.23 -7.65
CA TYR A 213 0.10 -13.29 -8.11
C TYR A 213 -0.56 -14.66 -8.17
N SER A 214 -1.32 -15.05 -7.14
CA SER A 214 -2.03 -16.32 -7.11
C SER A 214 -3.04 -16.47 -8.25
N ASN A 215 -3.68 -15.39 -8.65
CA ASN A 215 -4.66 -15.40 -9.74
C ASN A 215 -3.96 -15.64 -11.09
N TYR A 216 -2.81 -15.00 -11.31
CA TYR A 216 -2.00 -15.21 -12.51
C TYR A 216 -1.46 -16.63 -12.58
N ILE A 217 -0.92 -17.17 -11.48
CA ILE A 217 -0.46 -18.58 -11.45
C ILE A 217 -1.60 -19.56 -11.72
N ASN A 218 -2.78 -19.32 -11.18
CA ASN A 218 -3.95 -20.17 -11.45
C ASN A 218 -4.42 -20.05 -12.90
N ALA A 219 -4.40 -18.85 -13.46
CA ALA A 219 -4.75 -18.62 -14.86
C ALA A 219 -3.73 -19.24 -15.84
N ALA A 220 -2.46 -19.25 -15.46
CA ALA A 220 -1.39 -19.86 -16.26
C ALA A 220 -1.47 -21.40 -16.34
N LYS A 221 -2.21 -22.04 -15.42
CA LYS A 221 -2.35 -23.51 -15.44
C LYS A 221 -2.97 -24.00 -16.74
N GLY A 222 -2.29 -24.93 -17.39
CA GLY A 222 -2.71 -25.50 -18.67
C GLY A 222 -2.50 -24.60 -19.89
N MET A 223 -1.72 -23.51 -19.75
CA MET A 223 -1.27 -22.72 -20.88
C MET A 223 0.12 -23.17 -21.34
N PRO A 224 0.36 -23.23 -22.65
CA PRO A 224 1.69 -23.55 -23.18
C PRO A 224 2.68 -22.43 -22.82
N PRO A 225 3.94 -22.76 -22.49
CA PRO A 225 4.96 -21.75 -22.20
C PRO A 225 5.26 -20.86 -23.42
N ILE A 226 5.69 -19.63 -23.17
CA ILE A 226 6.17 -18.74 -24.22
C ILE A 226 7.39 -19.41 -24.90
N GLY A 227 7.39 -19.42 -26.22
CA GLY A 227 8.44 -20.04 -27.02
C GLY A 227 8.20 -21.52 -27.36
N SER A 228 7.18 -22.16 -26.77
CA SER A 228 6.83 -23.54 -27.13
C SER A 228 6.18 -23.66 -28.53
N SER A 229 6.37 -24.79 -29.16
CA SER A 229 5.69 -25.17 -30.40
C SER A 229 4.30 -25.67 -30.09
N VAL A 230 3.33 -25.22 -30.85
CA VAL A 230 1.92 -25.55 -30.65
C VAL A 230 1.19 -25.79 -31.95
N MET A 231 0.22 -26.69 -31.91
CA MET A 231 -0.72 -26.89 -33.00
C MET A 231 -1.96 -26.02 -32.73
N THR A 232 -2.37 -25.27 -33.74
CA THR A 232 -3.56 -24.43 -33.73
C THR A 232 -4.50 -24.87 -34.86
N PRO A 233 -5.78 -24.44 -34.88
CA PRO A 233 -6.70 -24.72 -35.98
C PRO A 233 -6.17 -24.28 -37.38
N ASP A 234 -5.33 -23.24 -37.39
CA ASP A 234 -4.77 -22.68 -38.63
C ASP A 234 -3.38 -23.24 -38.99
N GLY A 235 -2.86 -24.17 -38.17
CA GLY A 235 -1.57 -24.83 -38.41
C GLY A 235 -0.58 -24.75 -37.27
N LEU A 236 0.65 -25.17 -37.57
CA LEU A 236 1.75 -25.19 -36.61
C LEU A 236 2.28 -23.78 -36.37
N GLY A 237 2.57 -23.48 -35.11
CA GLY A 237 3.08 -22.18 -34.74
C GLY A 237 3.88 -22.16 -33.45
N ARG A 238 4.38 -20.99 -33.07
CA ARG A 238 5.16 -20.77 -31.85
C ARG A 238 4.53 -19.72 -30.99
N VAL A 239 4.43 -20.00 -29.69
CA VAL A 239 3.83 -19.08 -28.69
C VAL A 239 4.71 -17.85 -28.52
N CYS A 240 4.17 -16.67 -28.82
CA CYS A 240 4.83 -15.38 -28.66
C CYS A 240 4.49 -14.70 -27.36
N TYR A 241 3.21 -14.73 -26.97
CA TYR A 241 2.70 -13.99 -25.84
C TYR A 241 1.47 -14.68 -25.23
N ILE A 242 1.27 -14.55 -23.93
CA ILE A 242 0.14 -15.13 -23.20
C ILE A 242 -0.62 -14.02 -22.49
N LYS A 243 -1.93 -13.97 -22.72
CA LYS A 243 -2.86 -13.11 -21.96
C LYS A 243 -3.52 -13.96 -20.87
N PHE A 244 -2.85 -14.09 -19.75
CA PHE A 244 -3.25 -14.97 -18.64
C PHE A 244 -4.70 -14.80 -18.22
N LEU A 245 -5.15 -13.56 -17.99
CA LEU A 245 -6.49 -13.27 -17.49
C LEU A 245 -7.59 -13.51 -18.53
N ASN A 246 -7.27 -13.37 -19.82
CA ASN A 246 -8.21 -13.62 -20.91
C ASN A 246 -8.25 -15.11 -21.31
N GLY A 247 -7.26 -15.90 -20.87
CA GLY A 247 -7.13 -17.28 -21.26
C GLY A 247 -6.78 -17.46 -22.74
N THR A 248 -6.10 -16.49 -23.35
CA THR A 248 -5.72 -16.52 -24.76
C THR A 248 -4.20 -16.56 -24.95
N VAL A 249 -3.77 -17.18 -26.01
CA VAL A 249 -2.38 -17.36 -26.38
C VAL A 249 -2.18 -16.76 -27.78
N ALA A 250 -1.20 -15.89 -27.91
CA ALA A 250 -0.80 -15.35 -29.22
C ALA A 250 0.27 -16.25 -29.83
N VAL A 251 -0.03 -16.80 -30.97
CA VAL A 251 0.82 -17.77 -31.72
C VAL A 251 1.24 -17.17 -33.05
N LYS A 252 2.52 -17.19 -33.33
CA LYS A 252 3.06 -16.82 -34.63
C LYS A 252 3.10 -18.08 -35.50
N LEU A 253 2.41 -18.05 -36.63
CA LEU A 253 2.33 -19.13 -37.59
C LEU A 253 3.49 -19.06 -38.61
N GLU A 254 3.63 -20.08 -39.44
CA GLU A 254 4.67 -20.15 -40.48
C GLU A 254 4.52 -19.04 -41.54
N ASP A 255 3.31 -18.52 -41.75
CA ASP A 255 3.06 -17.38 -42.64
C ASP A 255 3.58 -16.02 -42.09
N GLY A 256 4.18 -16.03 -40.90
CA GLY A 256 4.71 -14.86 -40.21
C GLY A 256 3.69 -14.03 -39.50
N LYS A 257 2.40 -14.36 -39.57
CA LYS A 257 1.34 -13.62 -38.86
C LYS A 257 1.14 -14.16 -37.45
N THR A 258 0.72 -13.26 -36.55
CA THR A 258 0.39 -13.61 -35.16
C THR A 258 -1.12 -13.59 -34.98
N HIS A 259 -1.68 -14.70 -34.54
CA HIS A 259 -3.09 -14.88 -34.24
C HIS A 259 -3.30 -15.20 -32.76
N GLU A 260 -4.46 -14.81 -32.23
CA GLU A 260 -4.84 -15.11 -30.84
C GLU A 260 -5.83 -16.28 -30.83
N TYR A 261 -5.51 -17.30 -30.04
CA TYR A 261 -6.33 -18.50 -29.84
C TYR A 261 -6.72 -18.64 -28.38
N SER A 262 -7.85 -19.29 -28.12
CA SER A 262 -8.19 -19.71 -26.76
C SER A 262 -7.19 -20.83 -26.34
N LYS A 263 -6.88 -20.90 -25.06
CA LYS A 263 -6.03 -21.97 -24.52
C LYS A 263 -6.56 -23.38 -24.82
N ASN A 264 -7.87 -23.52 -25.06
CA ASN A 264 -8.48 -24.82 -25.39
C ASN A 264 -8.33 -25.23 -26.84
N ASP A 265 -7.93 -24.30 -27.71
CA ASP A 265 -7.77 -24.50 -29.14
C ASP A 265 -6.29 -24.70 -29.55
N VAL A 266 -5.42 -24.82 -28.54
CA VAL A 266 -3.97 -24.89 -28.74
C VAL A 266 -3.41 -26.10 -28.00
N ASP A 267 -2.82 -27.03 -28.73
CA ASP A 267 -2.17 -28.21 -28.17
C ASP A 267 -0.64 -28.09 -28.28
N MET A 268 0.07 -28.44 -27.21
CA MET A 268 1.52 -28.49 -27.22
C MET A 268 2.01 -29.65 -28.10
N VAL A 269 3.02 -29.37 -28.91
CA VAL A 269 3.63 -30.37 -29.81
C VAL A 269 5.13 -30.43 -29.55
N ASP A 270 5.69 -31.63 -29.46
CA ASP A 270 7.15 -31.86 -29.32
C ASP A 270 7.93 -31.66 -30.65
N ALA A 271 7.39 -30.87 -31.58
CA ALA A 271 8.03 -30.57 -32.85
C ALA A 271 8.86 -29.28 -32.72
N GLU A 272 10.11 -29.30 -33.19
CA GLU A 272 10.91 -28.07 -33.31
C GLU A 272 10.38 -27.23 -34.48
N VAL A 273 9.79 -26.10 -34.15
CA VAL A 273 9.34 -25.09 -35.12
C VAL A 273 10.35 -23.97 -35.18
N ASN A 274 11.04 -23.81 -36.31
CA ASN A 274 12.04 -22.75 -36.52
C ASN A 274 11.36 -21.41 -36.89
N ILE A 275 10.50 -20.89 -36.01
CA ILE A 275 9.92 -19.56 -36.15
C ILE A 275 10.64 -18.64 -35.17
N GLU A 276 11.29 -17.60 -35.66
CA GLU A 276 11.83 -16.55 -34.80
C GLU A 276 10.68 -15.75 -34.18
N ILE A 277 10.66 -15.71 -32.85
CA ILE A 277 9.71 -14.89 -32.07
C ILE A 277 10.48 -13.79 -31.35
N ASP A 278 9.95 -12.59 -31.46
CA ASP A 278 10.39 -11.51 -30.59
C ASP A 278 9.76 -11.73 -29.21
N LEU A 279 10.56 -12.24 -28.28
CA LEU A 279 10.08 -12.40 -26.90
C LEU A 279 9.78 -11.02 -26.31
N PRO A 280 8.57 -10.78 -25.72
CA PRO A 280 8.20 -9.49 -25.17
C PRO A 280 9.08 -9.05 -23.99
N VAL A 281 9.90 -9.95 -23.48
CA VAL A 281 10.86 -9.68 -22.39
C VAL A 281 12.05 -8.84 -22.86
N ASN A 282 12.34 -8.80 -24.17
CA ASN A 282 13.53 -8.14 -24.73
C ASN A 282 13.21 -6.92 -25.61
N ASN A 283 11.96 -6.61 -25.89
CA ASN A 283 11.61 -5.38 -26.61
C ASN A 283 11.66 -4.18 -25.67
N TYR A 284 12.83 -3.96 -25.07
CA TYR A 284 13.19 -2.62 -24.68
C TYR A 284 13.55 -1.85 -25.96
N SER A 285 12.79 -0.83 -26.32
CA SER A 285 13.29 0.18 -27.23
C SER A 285 14.70 0.55 -26.77
N GLN A 286 15.65 0.67 -27.70
CA GLN A 286 17.07 0.93 -27.38
C GLN A 286 17.27 2.18 -26.51
N ASP A 287 16.25 2.97 -26.31
CA ASP A 287 16.21 4.17 -25.48
C ASP A 287 15.92 3.90 -23.98
N GLU A 288 15.36 2.71 -23.63
CA GLU A 288 15.17 2.29 -22.25
C GLU A 288 16.25 1.29 -21.83
N LYS A 289 17.48 1.74 -21.67
CA LYS A 289 18.47 0.97 -20.90
C LYS A 289 17.90 0.81 -19.50
N VAL A 290 17.42 -0.38 -19.21
CA VAL A 290 16.92 -0.73 -17.89
C VAL A 290 18.03 -0.46 -16.89
N ASP A 291 17.86 0.57 -16.09
CA ASP A 291 18.82 0.86 -15.04
C ASP A 291 18.67 -0.20 -13.96
N MET A 292 19.50 -1.25 -14.06
CA MET A 292 19.57 -2.36 -13.09
C MET A 292 19.80 -1.85 -11.66
N LYS A 293 20.37 -0.67 -11.55
CA LYS A 293 20.58 0.02 -10.27
C LYS A 293 19.26 0.53 -9.71
N GLN A 294 18.40 1.12 -10.56
CA GLN A 294 17.05 1.54 -10.16
C GLN A 294 16.18 0.33 -9.81
N LEU A 295 16.25 -0.76 -10.57
CA LEU A 295 15.51 -1.99 -10.25
C LEU A 295 15.90 -2.57 -8.90
N LYS A 296 17.20 -2.62 -8.58
CA LYS A 296 17.67 -3.05 -7.25
C LYS A 296 17.21 -2.15 -6.13
N GLN A 297 17.17 -0.83 -6.34
CA GLN A 297 16.62 0.11 -5.36
C GLN A 297 15.12 -0.12 -5.09
N LEU A 298 14.36 -0.50 -6.12
CA LEU A 298 12.94 -0.82 -5.98
C LEU A 298 12.70 -2.12 -5.19
N GLU A 299 13.64 -3.08 -5.25
CA GLU A 299 13.59 -4.34 -4.50
C GLU A 299 14.00 -4.19 -3.03
N ASP A 300 14.81 -3.16 -2.71
CA ASP A 300 15.44 -3.00 -1.39
C ASP A 300 14.45 -2.47 -0.33
N ASP A 301 13.35 -3.22 -0.16
CA ASP A 301 12.34 -2.97 0.87
C ASP A 301 12.79 -3.39 2.29
N ARG A 302 13.98 -3.99 2.41
CA ARG A 302 14.42 -4.66 3.64
C ARG A 302 14.76 -3.73 4.80
N ASN A 303 14.95 -2.43 4.55
CA ASN A 303 15.48 -1.53 5.56
C ASN A 303 14.53 -0.43 6.07
N SER A 304 13.26 -0.43 5.66
CA SER A 304 12.37 0.64 6.11
C SER A 304 10.96 0.15 6.35
N SER A 305 10.74 -0.54 7.40
CA SER A 305 9.47 -0.54 8.12
C SER A 305 9.25 -1.79 8.96
N THR A 306 9.93 -1.87 10.04
CA THR A 306 9.41 -2.51 11.24
C THR A 306 9.09 -1.43 12.29
N GLY A 307 8.48 -0.35 11.84
CA GLY A 307 7.87 0.64 12.69
C GLY A 307 6.37 0.36 12.72
N ASN A 308 5.88 -0.32 13.76
CA ASN A 308 4.46 -0.37 14.07
C ASN A 308 3.92 1.07 14.10
N VAL A 309 3.07 1.40 13.13
CA VAL A 309 2.23 2.61 13.16
C VAL A 309 1.01 2.32 13.99
#